data_e172985143a716d9383a578231e4152c
#
_entry.id   e172985143a716d9383a578231e4152c
#
_cell.length_a   1.000
_cell.length_b   1.000
_cell.length_c   1.000
_cell.angle_alpha   90.00
_cell.angle_beta   90.00
_cell.angle_gamma   90.00
#
_symmetry.space_group_name_H-M   'P 1'
#
loop_
_entity.id
_entity.type
_entity.pdbx_description
1 polymer ?
#
loop_
_entity_poly.entity_id
_entity_poly.type
_entity_poly.pdbx_seq_one_letter_code
_entity_poly.pdbx_strand_id
1 'polypeptide(L)'
;MATDTRAQEPSPPTKAGPHDEAGSPPAPAERSAALPPAVVGAYLHRIGAERPDRADAAALRTLQARHLAAVPFENLSVHLREEIVLDERRLADKIVERGRGGFCYELNGAFAALLTSLGFTVAFHEARVLDGDGRPGIPYDHMALRVDTVDGTGPWLADVGFGDHARFPLLLDGRGDQRDPGGLFRLVPGPADGELDLLRDGTPQFRLDTRPRSLSDFEAGCWYHRTSPGSHFTAGLVCSRFTADGRITLSGRRLVTTVRGERVERALETDAEVLDAYRTHFGIALEKVPEAAVFTAGGPTGP
;
A
#
# COMPACT_ATOMS: atom_id res chain seq x y z
N MET A 1 -27.96 -23.92 82.00
CA MET A 1 -27.29 -24.48 80.79
C MET A 1 -26.86 -23.30 79.98
N ALA A 2 -25.58 -22.96 80.03
CA ALA A 2 -24.98 -21.87 79.33
C ALA A 2 -24.35 -22.45 78.06
N THR A 3 -24.72 -21.96 76.89
CA THR A 3 -24.08 -22.28 75.59
C THR A 3 -23.11 -21.15 75.24
N ASP A 4 -21.86 -21.50 75.26
CA ASP A 4 -20.69 -20.68 74.93
C ASP A 4 -20.63 -20.51 73.38
N THR A 5 -20.77 -19.28 72.93
CA THR A 5 -20.63 -18.93 71.53
C THR A 5 -19.32 -18.17 71.36
N ARG A 6 -18.29 -18.90 70.91
CA ARG A 6 -16.95 -18.38 70.63
C ARG A 6 -16.96 -17.68 69.29
N ALA A 7 -16.80 -16.36 69.30
CA ALA A 7 -16.63 -15.55 68.12
C ALA A 7 -15.27 -15.80 67.46
N GLN A 8 -15.28 -16.05 66.18
CA GLN A 8 -14.10 -16.27 65.28
C GLN A 8 -13.64 -14.90 64.78
N GLU A 9 -12.39 -14.53 65.09
CA GLU A 9 -11.75 -13.31 64.58
C GLU A 9 -11.43 -13.45 63.05
N PRO A 10 -11.59 -12.37 62.28
CA PRO A 10 -11.23 -12.38 60.90
C PRO A 10 -9.71 -12.24 60.69
N SER A 11 -9.15 -13.08 59.83
CA SER A 11 -7.75 -13.06 59.39
C SER A 11 -7.41 -11.75 58.67
N PRO A 12 -6.18 -11.23 58.74
CA PRO A 12 -5.78 -10.00 58.07
C PRO A 12 -5.63 -10.20 56.54
N PRO A 13 -5.84 -9.15 55.73
CA PRO A 13 -5.73 -9.24 54.27
C PRO A 13 -4.26 -9.42 53.83
N THR A 14 -4.05 -10.40 52.99
CA THR A 14 -2.76 -10.65 52.31
C THR A 14 -2.44 -9.47 51.40
N LYS A 15 -1.30 -8.83 51.62
CA LYS A 15 -0.73 -7.80 50.75
C LYS A 15 -0.38 -8.44 49.40
N ALA A 16 -1.10 -8.05 48.31
CA ALA A 16 -0.68 -8.28 46.95
C ALA A 16 0.54 -7.39 46.69
N GLY A 17 1.66 -8.01 46.32
CA GLY A 17 2.84 -7.32 45.83
C GLY A 17 2.59 -6.74 44.43
N PRO A 18 3.32 -5.71 44.03
CA PRO A 18 3.20 -5.17 42.70
C PRO A 18 3.76 -6.17 41.68
N HIS A 19 2.89 -6.68 40.80
CA HIS A 19 3.33 -7.35 39.58
C HIS A 19 3.74 -6.25 38.57
N ASP A 20 5.04 -5.90 38.60
CA ASP A 20 5.69 -5.24 37.49
C ASP A 20 5.87 -6.29 36.38
N GLU A 21 4.82 -6.52 35.60
CA GLU A 21 5.01 -7.08 34.27
C GLU A 21 5.43 -5.94 33.32
N ALA A 22 6.72 -5.62 33.35
CA ALA A 22 7.34 -4.92 32.23
C ALA A 22 7.17 -5.81 31.01
N GLY A 23 6.15 -5.53 30.20
CA GLY A 23 5.93 -6.20 28.93
C GLY A 23 7.22 -6.14 28.11
N SER A 24 7.72 -7.30 27.68
CA SER A 24 8.86 -7.37 26.77
C SER A 24 8.58 -6.44 25.60
N PRO A 25 9.58 -5.65 25.14
CA PRO A 25 9.40 -4.82 23.95
C PRO A 25 8.98 -5.72 22.78
N PRO A 26 8.05 -5.25 21.92
CA PRO A 26 7.63 -6.03 20.76
C PRO A 26 8.87 -6.40 19.95
N ALA A 27 8.91 -7.63 19.45
CA ALA A 27 9.97 -8.10 18.58
C ALA A 27 10.13 -7.09 17.42
N PRO A 28 11.38 -6.79 16.99
CA PRO A 28 11.57 -5.89 15.87
C PRO A 28 10.83 -6.46 14.65
N ALA A 29 10.00 -5.62 14.01
CA ALA A 29 9.31 -5.99 12.79
C ALA A 29 10.33 -6.54 11.77
N GLU A 30 9.99 -7.65 11.13
CA GLU A 30 10.85 -8.23 10.10
C GLU A 30 11.10 -7.16 9.02
N ARG A 31 12.38 -6.91 8.78
CA ARG A 31 12.76 -5.97 7.72
C ARG A 31 12.48 -6.63 6.37
N SER A 32 11.95 -5.86 5.42
CA SER A 32 11.82 -6.32 4.04
C SER A 32 13.13 -6.94 3.54
N ALA A 33 13.04 -8.08 2.86
CA ALA A 33 14.20 -8.78 2.37
C ALA A 33 14.91 -7.99 1.24
N ALA A 34 16.23 -7.95 1.27
CA ALA A 34 16.99 -7.26 0.22
C ALA A 34 16.99 -8.07 -1.09
N LEU A 35 16.83 -7.37 -2.20
CA LEU A 35 16.89 -7.94 -3.55
C LEU A 35 18.36 -8.18 -3.97
N PRO A 36 18.63 -9.20 -4.80
CA PRO A 36 19.94 -9.38 -5.42
C PRO A 36 20.36 -8.14 -6.25
N PRO A 37 21.66 -7.79 -6.30
CA PRO A 37 22.14 -6.59 -7.00
C PRO A 37 21.70 -6.48 -8.48
N ALA A 38 21.61 -7.60 -9.19
CA ALA A 38 21.13 -7.63 -10.58
C ALA A 38 19.66 -7.23 -10.68
N VAL A 39 18.81 -7.68 -9.75
CA VAL A 39 17.39 -7.31 -9.71
C VAL A 39 17.21 -5.84 -9.35
N VAL A 40 18.01 -5.33 -8.40
CA VAL A 40 18.02 -3.89 -8.09
C VAL A 40 18.38 -3.06 -9.32
N GLY A 41 19.42 -3.46 -10.07
CA GLY A 41 19.80 -2.78 -11.32
C GLY A 41 18.68 -2.80 -12.37
N ALA A 42 18.05 -3.95 -12.57
CA ALA A 42 16.95 -4.10 -13.51
C ALA A 42 15.69 -3.30 -13.06
N TYR A 43 15.41 -3.25 -11.75
CA TYR A 43 14.32 -2.45 -11.22
C TYR A 43 14.55 -0.95 -11.43
N LEU A 44 15.75 -0.46 -11.11
CA LEU A 44 16.12 0.93 -11.37
C LEU A 44 16.00 1.27 -12.85
N HIS A 45 16.48 0.40 -13.72
CA HIS A 45 16.31 0.55 -15.18
C HIS A 45 14.83 0.62 -15.58
N ARG A 46 13.98 -0.27 -15.04
CA ARG A 46 12.53 -0.32 -15.30
C ARG A 46 11.83 0.99 -14.95
N ILE A 47 12.25 1.66 -13.87
CA ILE A 47 11.68 2.94 -13.44
C ILE A 47 12.42 4.16 -14.00
N GLY A 48 13.47 3.96 -14.80
CA GLY A 48 14.29 5.02 -15.37
C GLY A 48 15.02 5.86 -14.31
N ALA A 49 15.46 5.21 -13.22
CA ALA A 49 16.22 5.84 -12.14
C ALA A 49 17.67 5.34 -12.12
N GLU A 50 18.58 6.21 -11.70
CA GLU A 50 19.95 5.83 -11.38
C GLU A 50 20.04 5.32 -9.94
N ARG A 51 21.07 4.54 -9.63
CA ARG A 51 21.34 4.13 -8.26
C ARG A 51 21.77 5.35 -7.46
N PRO A 52 21.08 5.70 -6.37
CA PRO A 52 21.49 6.83 -5.55
C PRO A 52 22.78 6.51 -4.77
N ASP A 53 23.63 7.52 -4.58
CA ASP A 53 24.83 7.39 -3.77
C ASP A 53 24.53 7.28 -2.26
N ARG A 54 23.37 7.83 -1.85
CA ARG A 54 22.90 7.85 -0.46
C ARG A 54 21.41 7.61 -0.38
N ALA A 55 20.98 6.95 0.69
CA ALA A 55 19.56 6.73 1.02
C ALA A 55 18.96 7.96 1.73
N ASP A 56 19.00 9.13 1.09
CA ASP A 56 18.48 10.38 1.62
C ASP A 56 17.09 10.75 1.08
N ALA A 57 16.50 11.82 1.58
CA ALA A 57 15.15 12.25 1.20
C ALA A 57 15.03 12.62 -0.29
N ALA A 58 16.08 13.17 -0.89
CA ALA A 58 16.10 13.54 -2.31
C ALA A 58 16.05 12.28 -3.20
N ALA A 59 16.81 11.24 -2.82
CA ALA A 59 16.80 9.94 -3.48
C ALA A 59 15.42 9.27 -3.35
N LEU A 60 14.84 9.24 -2.14
CA LEU A 60 13.51 8.69 -1.90
C LEU A 60 12.44 9.39 -2.77
N ARG A 61 12.47 10.72 -2.79
CA ARG A 61 11.57 11.54 -3.62
C ARG A 61 11.68 11.19 -5.10
N THR A 62 12.89 11.03 -5.60
CA THR A 62 13.16 10.67 -6.99
C THR A 62 12.66 9.27 -7.32
N LEU A 63 12.98 8.28 -6.48
CA LEU A 63 12.60 6.89 -6.66
C LEU A 63 11.07 6.72 -6.68
N GLN A 64 10.34 7.33 -5.72
CA GLN A 64 8.88 7.27 -5.70
C GLN A 64 8.27 7.89 -6.96
N ALA A 65 8.70 9.08 -7.34
CA ALA A 65 8.18 9.76 -8.53
C ALA A 65 8.43 8.97 -9.81
N ARG A 66 9.63 8.37 -9.94
CA ARG A 66 9.99 7.52 -11.08
C ARG A 66 9.19 6.23 -11.12
N HIS A 67 8.99 5.59 -9.94
CA HIS A 67 8.15 4.40 -9.83
C HIS A 67 6.72 4.68 -10.30
N LEU A 68 6.07 5.70 -9.75
CA LEU A 68 4.70 6.09 -10.11
C LEU A 68 4.55 6.45 -11.60
N ALA A 69 5.59 6.99 -12.23
CA ALA A 69 5.58 7.34 -13.65
C ALA A 69 5.83 6.14 -14.57
N ALA A 70 6.46 5.06 -14.09
CA ALA A 70 6.87 3.93 -14.91
C ALA A 70 6.04 2.67 -14.69
N VAL A 71 5.61 2.41 -13.44
CA VAL A 71 4.90 1.18 -13.04
C VAL A 71 3.43 1.50 -12.85
N PRO A 72 2.52 0.86 -13.59
CA PRO A 72 1.09 1.12 -13.46
C PRO A 72 0.52 0.50 -12.18
N PHE A 73 -0.43 1.18 -11.56
CA PHE A 73 -1.38 0.57 -10.65
C PHE A 73 -2.40 -0.24 -11.46
N GLU A 74 -2.55 -1.53 -11.21
CA GLU A 74 -3.46 -2.39 -11.98
C GLU A 74 -3.95 -3.58 -11.15
N ASN A 75 -5.14 -4.08 -11.49
CA ASN A 75 -5.74 -5.27 -10.87
C ASN A 75 -5.91 -6.45 -11.85
N LEU A 76 -5.11 -6.50 -12.90
CA LEU A 76 -5.23 -7.55 -13.92
C LEU A 76 -5.07 -8.95 -13.34
N SER A 77 -4.15 -9.16 -12.38
CA SER A 77 -3.95 -10.48 -11.75
C SER A 77 -5.20 -10.99 -11.05
N VAL A 78 -6.05 -10.10 -10.50
CA VAL A 78 -7.35 -10.47 -9.91
C VAL A 78 -8.27 -11.08 -10.97
N HIS A 79 -8.41 -10.42 -12.12
CA HIS A 79 -9.32 -10.83 -13.19
C HIS A 79 -8.78 -11.97 -14.06
N LEU A 80 -7.46 -12.04 -14.22
CA LEU A 80 -6.79 -13.16 -14.90
C LEU A 80 -6.64 -14.40 -14.00
N ARG A 81 -7.06 -14.28 -12.71
CA ARG A 81 -6.94 -15.34 -11.70
C ARG A 81 -5.50 -15.81 -11.51
N GLU A 82 -4.55 -14.89 -11.68
CA GLU A 82 -3.16 -15.17 -11.39
C GLU A 82 -2.92 -15.21 -9.89
N GLU A 83 -2.01 -16.07 -9.45
CA GLU A 83 -1.60 -16.11 -8.06
C GLU A 83 -0.84 -14.82 -7.69
N ILE A 84 -1.20 -14.22 -6.55
CA ILE A 84 -0.48 -13.10 -5.95
C ILE A 84 0.14 -13.63 -4.66
N VAL A 85 1.46 -13.67 -4.62
CA VAL A 85 2.23 -14.11 -3.46
C VAL A 85 2.99 -12.91 -2.92
N LEU A 86 2.80 -12.61 -1.64
CA LEU A 86 3.47 -11.51 -0.95
C LEU A 86 4.88 -11.96 -0.53
N ASP A 87 5.75 -12.06 -1.52
CA ASP A 87 7.16 -12.36 -1.42
C ASP A 87 7.93 -11.30 -2.22
N GLU A 88 8.87 -10.63 -1.61
CA GLU A 88 9.53 -9.45 -2.16
C GLU A 88 10.22 -9.73 -3.50
N ARG A 89 10.79 -10.93 -3.65
CA ARG A 89 11.44 -11.32 -4.90
C ARG A 89 10.41 -11.53 -6.02
N ARG A 90 9.31 -12.25 -5.75
CA ARG A 90 8.22 -12.48 -6.72
C ARG A 90 7.54 -11.19 -7.13
N LEU A 91 7.35 -10.26 -6.18
CA LEU A 91 6.78 -8.95 -6.44
C LEU A 91 7.70 -8.10 -7.35
N ALA A 92 9.01 -8.10 -7.07
CA ALA A 92 9.99 -7.43 -7.90
C ALA A 92 10.07 -8.06 -9.32
N ASP A 93 10.06 -9.39 -9.42
CA ASP A 93 10.09 -10.10 -10.71
C ASP A 93 8.85 -9.78 -11.57
N LYS A 94 7.67 -9.64 -10.96
CA LYS A 94 6.46 -9.21 -11.68
C LYS A 94 6.63 -7.84 -12.33
N ILE A 95 7.21 -6.89 -11.60
CA ILE A 95 7.43 -5.52 -12.11
C ILE A 95 8.55 -5.49 -13.16
N VAL A 96 9.65 -6.18 -12.89
CA VAL A 96 10.88 -6.09 -13.69
C VAL A 96 10.84 -7.02 -14.90
N GLU A 97 10.63 -8.33 -14.66
CA GLU A 97 10.73 -9.37 -15.69
C GLU A 97 9.46 -9.42 -16.55
N ARG A 98 8.28 -9.33 -15.89
CA ARG A 98 7.00 -9.42 -16.60
C ARG A 98 6.50 -8.08 -17.11
N GLY A 99 7.16 -6.97 -16.78
CA GLY A 99 6.76 -5.62 -17.19
C GLY A 99 5.40 -5.18 -16.68
N ARG A 100 4.88 -5.86 -15.62
CA ARG A 100 3.55 -5.63 -15.04
C ARG A 100 3.60 -4.54 -13.96
N GLY A 101 2.45 -4.18 -13.45
CA GLY A 101 2.24 -3.45 -12.22
C GLY A 101 1.59 -4.33 -11.17
N GLY A 102 0.66 -3.77 -10.42
CA GLY A 102 -0.12 -4.45 -9.39
C GLY A 102 -0.94 -3.46 -8.58
N PHE A 103 -1.55 -3.92 -7.51
CA PHE A 103 -2.23 -3.06 -6.54
C PHE A 103 -1.36 -2.84 -5.29
N CYS A 104 -1.90 -2.23 -4.23
CA CYS A 104 -1.10 -1.69 -3.12
C CYS A 104 -0.08 -2.68 -2.52
N TYR A 105 -0.48 -3.92 -2.27
CA TYR A 105 0.41 -4.91 -1.64
C TYR A 105 1.58 -5.29 -2.55
N GLU A 106 1.34 -5.38 -3.85
CA GLU A 106 2.36 -5.74 -4.82
C GLU A 106 3.33 -4.58 -5.06
N LEU A 107 2.80 -3.37 -5.25
CA LEU A 107 3.61 -2.20 -5.57
C LEU A 107 4.43 -1.73 -4.37
N ASN A 108 3.81 -1.57 -3.20
CA ASN A 108 4.51 -1.15 -2.00
C ASN A 108 5.44 -2.24 -1.46
N GLY A 109 5.06 -3.52 -1.57
CA GLY A 109 5.94 -4.64 -1.22
C GLY A 109 7.23 -4.67 -2.05
N ALA A 110 7.11 -4.58 -3.37
CA ALA A 110 8.27 -4.53 -4.26
C ALA A 110 9.12 -3.26 -4.06
N PHE A 111 8.47 -2.12 -3.83
CA PHE A 111 9.16 -0.84 -3.61
C PHE A 111 9.92 -0.85 -2.28
N ALA A 112 9.35 -1.43 -1.22
CA ALA A 112 10.02 -1.63 0.06
C ALA A 112 11.30 -2.45 -0.09
N ALA A 113 11.26 -3.55 -0.86
CA ALA A 113 12.43 -4.38 -1.14
C ALA A 113 13.52 -3.63 -1.92
N LEU A 114 13.12 -2.81 -2.91
CA LEU A 114 14.06 -1.94 -3.63
C LEU A 114 14.71 -0.93 -2.67
N LEU A 115 13.91 -0.20 -1.88
CA LEU A 115 14.40 0.81 -0.94
C LEU A 115 15.36 0.20 0.10
N THR A 116 15.00 -0.95 0.69
CA THR A 116 15.86 -1.68 1.63
C THR A 116 17.19 -2.05 0.99
N SER A 117 17.17 -2.51 -0.27
CA SER A 117 18.39 -2.86 -1.03
C SER A 117 19.26 -1.66 -1.37
N LEU A 118 18.68 -0.45 -1.34
CA LEU A 118 19.39 0.83 -1.55
C LEU A 118 19.84 1.48 -0.22
N GLY A 119 19.61 0.82 0.93
CA GLY A 119 20.09 1.26 2.23
C GLY A 119 19.12 2.13 3.02
N PHE A 120 17.87 2.26 2.60
CA PHE A 120 16.82 2.88 3.42
C PHE A 120 16.35 1.94 4.53
N THR A 121 15.91 2.49 5.65
CA THR A 121 15.17 1.74 6.66
C THR A 121 13.68 1.85 6.36
N VAL A 122 13.04 0.71 6.12
CA VAL A 122 11.63 0.64 5.70
C VAL A 122 10.82 -0.18 6.69
N ALA A 123 9.62 0.28 7.02
CA ALA A 123 8.61 -0.47 7.75
C ALA A 123 7.27 -0.41 7.01
N PHE A 124 6.56 -1.54 7.02
CA PHE A 124 5.19 -1.61 6.51
C PHE A 124 4.22 -1.07 7.56
N HIS A 125 3.21 -0.35 7.11
CA HIS A 125 2.11 0.13 7.95
C HIS A 125 0.77 -0.26 7.35
N GLU A 126 -0.13 -0.73 8.22
CA GLU A 126 -1.53 -0.93 7.88
C GLU A 126 -2.19 0.43 7.63
N ALA A 127 -2.99 0.50 6.58
CA ALA A 127 -3.91 1.59 6.37
C ALA A 127 -5.30 1.06 6.01
N ARG A 128 -6.32 1.84 6.33
CA ARG A 128 -7.71 1.54 6.02
C ARG A 128 -8.30 2.69 5.24
N VAL A 129 -8.71 2.44 4.01
CA VAL A 129 -9.31 3.46 3.14
C VAL A 129 -10.59 3.96 3.79
N LEU A 130 -10.76 5.27 3.81
CA LEU A 130 -11.96 5.91 4.37
C LEU A 130 -12.95 6.17 3.24
N ASP A 131 -14.21 5.78 3.47
CA ASP A 131 -15.30 6.11 2.55
C ASP A 131 -15.71 7.59 2.64
N GLY A 132 -16.67 8.01 1.82
CA GLY A 132 -17.17 9.40 1.80
C GLY A 132 -17.77 9.88 3.13
N ASP A 133 -18.16 8.95 4.02
CA ASP A 133 -18.66 9.22 5.37
C ASP A 133 -17.56 9.15 6.44
N GLY A 134 -16.31 8.87 6.04
CA GLY A 134 -15.15 8.71 6.94
C GLY A 134 -15.11 7.36 7.67
N ARG A 135 -15.87 6.34 7.21
CA ARG A 135 -15.83 5.00 7.78
C ARG A 135 -14.64 4.23 7.19
N PRO A 136 -13.85 3.56 8.04
CA PRO A 136 -12.72 2.79 7.56
C PRO A 136 -13.17 1.47 6.91
N GLY A 137 -12.47 1.09 5.83
CA GLY A 137 -12.57 -0.21 5.19
C GLY A 137 -12.14 -1.37 6.10
N ILE A 138 -11.91 -2.54 5.52
CA ILE A 138 -11.48 -3.73 6.26
C ILE A 138 -10.10 -3.51 6.93
N PRO A 139 -9.73 -4.27 7.97
CA PRO A 139 -8.35 -4.31 8.43
C PRO A 139 -7.40 -4.72 7.30
N TYR A 140 -6.22 -4.11 7.25
CA TYR A 140 -5.21 -4.32 6.21
C TYR A 140 -5.70 -4.03 4.79
N ASP A 141 -6.65 -3.10 4.65
CA ASP A 141 -7.26 -2.69 3.39
C ASP A 141 -6.24 -2.09 2.41
N HIS A 142 -5.25 -1.38 2.95
CA HIS A 142 -4.16 -0.77 2.21
C HIS A 142 -2.83 -0.94 2.95
N MET A 143 -1.75 -1.01 2.20
CA MET A 143 -0.37 -1.04 2.68
C MET A 143 0.31 0.27 2.34
N ALA A 144 0.91 0.94 3.31
CA ALA A 144 1.77 2.10 3.13
C ALA A 144 3.14 1.86 3.74
N LEU A 145 4.14 2.69 3.41
CA LEU A 145 5.50 2.55 3.88
C LEU A 145 5.93 3.74 4.73
N ARG A 146 6.52 3.45 5.88
CA ARG A 146 7.38 4.40 6.59
C ARG A 146 8.80 4.19 6.11
N VAL A 147 9.47 5.29 5.75
CA VAL A 147 10.86 5.26 5.30
C VAL A 147 11.67 6.26 6.11
N ASP A 148 12.73 5.77 6.77
CA ASP A 148 13.71 6.61 7.45
C ASP A 148 14.93 6.79 6.54
N THR A 149 15.47 8.01 6.50
CA THR A 149 16.56 8.43 5.61
C THR A 149 17.83 8.73 6.38
N VAL A 150 19.00 8.56 5.75
CA VAL A 150 20.31 8.73 6.40
C VAL A 150 20.67 10.19 6.70
N ASP A 151 19.96 11.14 6.12
CA ASP A 151 20.12 12.58 6.38
C ASP A 151 19.34 13.07 7.60
N GLY A 152 18.61 12.17 8.27
CA GLY A 152 17.82 12.46 9.47
C GLY A 152 16.60 13.34 9.22
N THR A 153 16.24 13.58 7.97
CA THR A 153 14.96 14.19 7.59
C THR A 153 13.90 13.10 7.48
N GLY A 154 12.74 13.30 8.04
CA GLY A 154 11.73 12.24 8.09
C GLY A 154 11.36 11.89 9.54
N PRO A 155 10.62 10.81 9.82
CA PRO A 155 10.24 9.73 8.89
C PRO A 155 9.29 10.17 7.78
N TRP A 156 9.34 9.45 6.65
CA TRP A 156 8.54 9.73 5.47
C TRP A 156 7.46 8.66 5.27
N LEU A 157 6.25 9.10 4.92
CA LEU A 157 5.20 8.24 4.38
C LEU A 157 5.44 8.14 2.87
N ALA A 158 5.84 6.98 2.40
CA ALA A 158 6.02 6.67 0.99
C ALA A 158 4.92 5.71 0.54
N ASP A 159 4.34 5.97 -0.62
CA ASP A 159 3.25 5.16 -1.16
C ASP A 159 3.25 5.20 -2.69
N VAL A 160 3.41 4.04 -3.30
CA VAL A 160 3.33 3.85 -4.75
C VAL A 160 2.14 2.99 -5.15
N GLY A 161 1.31 2.59 -4.19
CA GLY A 161 0.25 1.60 -4.35
C GLY A 161 -1.18 2.10 -4.10
N PHE A 162 -1.40 3.36 -3.74
CA PHE A 162 -2.77 3.88 -3.52
C PHE A 162 -3.52 4.18 -4.83
N GLY A 163 -2.79 4.33 -5.90
CA GLY A 163 -3.36 4.66 -7.19
C GLY A 163 -3.36 6.17 -7.45
N ASP A 164 -4.33 6.95 -7.01
CA ASP A 164 -4.37 8.42 -7.17
C ASP A 164 -4.00 9.12 -5.86
N HIS A 165 -2.72 9.40 -5.66
CA HIS A 165 -2.17 9.86 -4.40
C HIS A 165 -1.06 10.91 -4.59
N ALA A 166 -0.31 11.20 -3.51
CA ALA A 166 0.85 12.08 -3.55
C ALA A 166 1.94 11.53 -4.49
N ARG A 167 2.48 12.40 -5.32
CA ARG A 167 3.59 12.06 -6.22
C ARG A 167 4.89 11.86 -5.46
N PHE A 168 5.03 12.53 -4.31
CA PHE A 168 6.23 12.53 -3.49
C PHE A 168 5.94 12.01 -2.09
N PRO A 169 6.96 11.50 -1.38
CA PRO A 169 6.80 11.13 0.01
C PRO A 169 6.34 12.32 0.86
N LEU A 170 5.47 12.04 1.82
CA LEU A 170 4.97 13.01 2.78
C LEU A 170 5.72 12.87 4.11
N LEU A 171 6.01 13.98 4.77
CA LEU A 171 6.62 13.95 6.10
C LEU A 171 5.62 13.36 7.11
N LEU A 172 5.92 12.18 7.64
CA LEU A 172 4.98 11.41 8.48
C LEU A 172 4.68 12.13 9.81
N ASP A 173 5.67 12.81 10.38
CA ASP A 173 5.51 13.59 11.61
C ASP A 173 5.09 15.04 11.36
N GLY A 174 4.97 15.45 10.09
CA GLY A 174 4.50 16.78 9.70
C GLY A 174 2.99 16.92 9.90
N ARG A 175 2.56 17.89 10.73
CA ARG A 175 1.12 18.15 10.99
C ARG A 175 0.59 19.35 10.21
N GLY A 176 1.44 20.08 9.50
CA GLY A 176 1.05 21.15 8.59
C GLY A 176 0.67 20.66 7.19
N ASP A 177 0.26 21.59 6.35
CA ASP A 177 -0.05 21.33 4.95
C ASP A 177 1.22 20.98 4.16
N GLN A 178 1.14 19.90 3.39
CA GLN A 178 2.20 19.43 2.50
C GLN A 178 1.70 19.50 1.06
N ARG A 179 2.31 20.39 0.28
CA ARG A 179 1.95 20.62 -1.13
C ARG A 179 2.60 19.57 -2.03
N ASP A 180 1.79 18.98 -2.89
CA ASP A 180 2.19 18.00 -3.88
C ASP A 180 1.44 18.28 -5.20
N PRO A 181 1.96 17.89 -6.38
CA PRO A 181 1.20 17.99 -7.63
C PRO A 181 -0.15 17.26 -7.59
N GLY A 182 -0.31 16.27 -6.72
CA GLY A 182 -1.55 15.51 -6.49
C GLY A 182 -2.58 16.23 -5.62
N GLY A 183 -2.23 17.35 -4.95
CA GLY A 183 -3.12 18.09 -4.06
C GLY A 183 -2.43 18.64 -2.81
N LEU A 184 -3.22 19.09 -1.86
CA LEU A 184 -2.77 19.55 -0.55
C LEU A 184 -3.01 18.45 0.48
N PHE A 185 -1.93 17.84 0.97
CA PHE A 185 -1.99 16.74 1.91
C PHE A 185 -1.76 17.20 3.35
N ARG A 186 -2.41 16.55 4.29
CA ARG A 186 -2.22 16.77 5.73
C ARG A 186 -2.43 15.47 6.49
N LEU A 187 -1.52 15.20 7.44
CA LEU A 187 -1.67 14.11 8.41
C LEU A 187 -2.19 14.69 9.73
N VAL A 188 -3.30 14.18 10.21
CA VAL A 188 -3.92 14.58 11.49
C VAL A 188 -4.03 13.37 12.42
N PRO A 189 -4.06 13.56 13.75
CA PRO A 189 -4.31 12.46 14.68
C PRO A 189 -5.63 11.76 14.35
N GLY A 190 -5.59 10.42 14.31
CA GLY A 190 -6.77 9.57 14.22
C GLY A 190 -7.48 9.43 15.58
N PRO A 191 -8.58 8.66 15.62
CA PRO A 191 -9.40 8.52 16.85
C PRO A 191 -8.72 7.69 17.93
N ALA A 192 -7.74 6.85 17.63
CA ALA A 192 -7.00 6.06 18.60
C ALA A 192 -5.51 6.44 18.63
N ASP A 193 -4.84 6.14 19.73
CA ASP A 193 -3.40 6.35 19.87
C ASP A 193 -2.63 5.53 18.81
N GLY A 194 -1.70 6.19 18.14
CA GLY A 194 -0.94 5.57 17.06
C GLY A 194 -1.66 5.56 15.70
N GLU A 195 -2.83 6.16 15.58
CA GLU A 195 -3.51 6.35 14.30
C GLU A 195 -3.30 7.77 13.73
N LEU A 196 -3.20 7.86 12.42
CA LEU A 196 -3.14 9.11 11.67
C LEU A 196 -4.12 9.04 10.49
N ASP A 197 -4.96 10.05 10.36
CA ASP A 197 -5.80 10.21 9.16
C ASP A 197 -5.05 11.08 8.14
N LEU A 198 -4.92 10.57 6.92
CA LEU A 198 -4.41 11.33 5.80
C LEU A 198 -5.56 12.01 5.08
N LEU A 199 -5.44 13.32 4.94
CA LEU A 199 -6.38 14.15 4.20
C LEU A 199 -5.73 14.63 2.90
N ARG A 200 -6.53 14.72 1.82
CA ARG A 200 -6.18 15.37 0.56
C ARG A 200 -7.23 16.45 0.26
N ASP A 201 -6.81 17.69 0.13
CA ASP A 201 -7.70 18.83 -0.10
C ASP A 201 -8.85 18.89 0.93
N GLY A 202 -8.55 18.51 2.19
CA GLY A 202 -9.50 18.43 3.29
C GLY A 202 -10.35 17.15 3.33
N THR A 203 -10.30 16.30 2.31
CA THR A 203 -11.07 15.05 2.23
C THR A 203 -10.26 13.87 2.78
N PRO A 204 -10.79 13.08 3.73
CA PRO A 204 -10.12 11.89 4.23
C PRO A 204 -9.83 10.88 3.11
N GLN A 205 -8.64 10.29 3.13
CA GLN A 205 -8.21 9.27 2.17
C GLN A 205 -8.12 7.91 2.83
N PHE A 206 -7.28 7.81 3.85
CA PHE A 206 -7.12 6.60 4.65
C PHE A 206 -6.67 6.91 6.06
N ARG A 207 -6.89 5.96 6.96
CA ARG A 207 -6.36 5.93 8.33
C ARG A 207 -5.18 5.00 8.39
N LEU A 208 -4.05 5.51 8.84
CA LEU A 208 -2.79 4.79 9.00
C LEU A 208 -2.64 4.35 10.47
N ASP A 209 -2.33 3.10 10.71
CA ASP A 209 -1.81 2.60 11.99
C ASP A 209 -0.28 2.70 11.98
N THR A 210 0.30 3.46 12.90
CA THR A 210 1.74 3.70 12.96
C THR A 210 2.54 2.57 13.60
N ARG A 211 1.90 1.47 14.01
CA ARG A 211 2.58 0.26 14.47
C ARG A 211 3.17 -0.50 13.27
N PRO A 212 4.46 -0.86 13.31
CA PRO A 212 5.07 -1.58 12.19
C PRO A 212 4.46 -2.98 12.02
N ARG A 213 4.42 -3.43 10.77
CA ARG A 213 3.87 -4.71 10.32
C ARG A 213 4.91 -5.49 9.52
N SER A 214 4.68 -6.80 9.37
CA SER A 214 5.39 -7.66 8.43
C SER A 214 4.61 -7.76 7.12
N LEU A 215 5.28 -8.08 6.02
CA LEU A 215 4.61 -8.24 4.71
C LEU A 215 3.53 -9.33 4.77
N SER A 216 3.77 -10.42 5.53
CA SER A 216 2.82 -11.51 5.74
C SER A 216 1.51 -11.10 6.43
N ASP A 217 1.52 -10.04 7.24
CA ASP A 217 0.29 -9.56 7.91
C ASP A 217 -0.78 -9.12 6.90
N PHE A 218 -0.37 -8.77 5.68
CA PHE A 218 -1.26 -8.30 4.61
C PHE A 218 -1.86 -9.42 3.77
N GLU A 219 -1.51 -10.68 3.98
CA GLU A 219 -2.00 -11.81 3.18
C GLU A 219 -3.53 -11.93 3.20
N ALA A 220 -4.14 -11.76 4.37
CA ALA A 220 -5.60 -11.84 4.51
C ALA A 220 -6.32 -10.70 3.76
N GLY A 221 -5.82 -9.46 3.83
CA GLY A 221 -6.33 -8.32 3.09
C GLY A 221 -6.15 -8.51 1.57
N CYS A 222 -4.99 -8.96 1.16
CA CYS A 222 -4.67 -9.28 -0.24
C CYS A 222 -5.63 -10.38 -0.78
N TRP A 223 -5.83 -11.44 -0.01
CA TRP A 223 -6.76 -12.52 -0.36
C TRP A 223 -8.20 -12.00 -0.50
N TYR A 224 -8.68 -11.19 0.47
CA TYR A 224 -10.00 -10.58 0.40
C TYR A 224 -10.17 -9.76 -0.87
N HIS A 225 -9.23 -8.86 -1.17
CA HIS A 225 -9.32 -8.00 -2.35
C HIS A 225 -9.24 -8.76 -3.66
N ARG A 226 -8.61 -9.92 -3.66
CA ARG A 226 -8.48 -10.78 -4.83
C ARG A 226 -9.70 -11.67 -5.09
N THR A 227 -10.48 -12.01 -4.06
CA THR A 227 -11.50 -13.06 -4.14
C THR A 227 -12.91 -12.64 -3.72
N SER A 228 -13.04 -11.64 -2.86
CA SER A 228 -14.34 -11.24 -2.33
C SER A 228 -15.16 -10.43 -3.35
N PRO A 229 -16.41 -10.79 -3.60
CA PRO A 229 -17.32 -9.98 -4.41
C PRO A 229 -17.64 -8.62 -3.79
N GLY A 230 -17.36 -8.44 -2.48
CA GLY A 230 -17.46 -7.14 -1.79
C GLY A 230 -16.26 -6.23 -2.00
N SER A 231 -15.20 -6.71 -2.64
CA SER A 231 -14.03 -5.89 -2.95
C SER A 231 -14.26 -5.05 -4.21
N HIS A 232 -13.89 -3.78 -4.16
CA HIS A 232 -13.92 -2.93 -5.37
C HIS A 232 -12.96 -3.42 -6.46
N PHE A 233 -11.90 -4.18 -6.12
CA PHE A 233 -10.97 -4.74 -7.09
C PHE A 233 -11.56 -5.89 -7.91
N THR A 234 -12.62 -6.52 -7.44
CA THR A 234 -13.34 -7.56 -8.18
C THR A 234 -14.50 -7.01 -9.02
N ALA A 235 -14.85 -5.73 -8.82
CA ALA A 235 -15.96 -5.09 -9.53
C ALA A 235 -15.67 -4.77 -11.00
N GLY A 236 -14.40 -4.59 -11.37
CA GLY A 236 -14.01 -4.29 -12.74
C GLY A 236 -12.51 -4.05 -12.90
N LEU A 237 -12.10 -4.02 -14.17
CA LEU A 237 -10.71 -3.81 -14.56
C LEU A 237 -10.31 -2.35 -14.41
N VAL A 238 -9.14 -2.12 -13.83
CA VAL A 238 -8.49 -0.82 -13.77
C VAL A 238 -6.99 -0.96 -14.04
N CYS A 239 -6.47 -0.05 -14.86
CA CYS A 239 -5.04 0.14 -15.05
C CYS A 239 -4.77 1.64 -15.12
N SER A 240 -3.90 2.16 -14.28
CA SER A 240 -3.69 3.60 -14.12
C SER A 240 -2.22 3.91 -13.88
N ARG A 241 -1.75 5.04 -14.39
CA ARG A 241 -0.36 5.49 -14.24
C ARG A 241 -0.27 7.01 -14.23
N PHE A 242 0.66 7.56 -13.46
CA PHE A 242 0.99 8.98 -13.55
C PHE A 242 1.71 9.28 -14.89
N THR A 243 1.42 10.45 -15.43
CA THR A 243 2.15 11.05 -16.55
C THR A 243 2.92 12.27 -16.08
N ALA A 244 3.65 12.94 -16.96
CA ALA A 244 4.38 14.15 -16.59
C ALA A 244 3.44 15.22 -15.99
N ASP A 245 2.28 15.43 -16.62
CA ASP A 245 1.35 16.51 -16.32
C ASP A 245 -0.01 16.04 -15.78
N GLY A 246 -0.10 14.77 -15.35
CA GLY A 246 -1.37 14.27 -14.84
C GLY A 246 -1.41 12.74 -14.74
N ARG A 247 -2.44 12.13 -15.35
CA ARG A 247 -2.73 10.70 -15.19
C ARG A 247 -3.42 10.12 -16.41
N ILE A 248 -3.16 8.85 -16.68
CA ILE A 248 -3.91 8.06 -17.64
C ILE A 248 -4.49 6.82 -16.95
N THR A 249 -5.76 6.52 -17.22
CA THR A 249 -6.49 5.40 -16.63
C THR A 249 -7.29 4.67 -17.71
N LEU A 250 -7.13 3.36 -17.78
CA LEU A 250 -7.98 2.46 -18.55
C LEU A 250 -8.87 1.68 -17.59
N SER A 251 -10.19 1.84 -17.73
CA SER A 251 -11.20 1.11 -16.97
C SER A 251 -12.10 0.34 -17.95
N GLY A 252 -11.91 -0.96 -18.02
CA GLY A 252 -12.51 -1.77 -19.08
C GLY A 252 -12.11 -1.26 -20.47
N ARG A 253 -13.08 -0.71 -21.22
CA ARG A 253 -12.87 -0.12 -22.54
C ARG A 253 -12.86 1.43 -22.53
N ARG A 254 -12.83 2.05 -21.37
CA ARG A 254 -12.85 3.50 -21.23
C ARG A 254 -11.45 4.01 -20.87
N LEU A 255 -10.82 4.73 -21.80
CA LEU A 255 -9.55 5.40 -21.59
C LEU A 255 -9.79 6.85 -21.15
N VAL A 256 -9.28 7.19 -19.98
CA VAL A 256 -9.37 8.54 -19.38
C VAL A 256 -7.97 9.12 -19.28
N THR A 257 -7.77 10.28 -19.86
CA THR A 257 -6.54 11.05 -19.75
C THR A 257 -6.84 12.36 -19.03
N THR A 258 -6.12 12.61 -17.94
CA THR A 258 -6.17 13.89 -17.22
C THR A 258 -4.83 14.59 -17.41
N VAL A 259 -4.86 15.81 -17.94
CA VAL A 259 -3.66 16.65 -18.15
C VAL A 259 -3.94 18.02 -17.56
N ARG A 260 -3.14 18.46 -16.60
CA ARG A 260 -3.30 19.76 -15.91
C ARG A 260 -4.71 20.03 -15.40
N GLY A 261 -5.41 18.99 -14.95
CA GLY A 261 -6.77 19.06 -14.46
C GLY A 261 -7.86 18.92 -15.55
N GLU A 262 -7.51 19.01 -16.83
CA GLU A 262 -8.44 18.74 -17.92
C GLU A 262 -8.59 17.24 -18.14
N ARG A 263 -9.81 16.76 -18.15
CA ARG A 263 -10.16 15.35 -18.30
C ARG A 263 -10.78 15.06 -19.65
N VAL A 264 -10.18 14.14 -20.39
CA VAL A 264 -10.68 13.66 -21.68
C VAL A 264 -10.97 12.17 -21.57
N GLU A 265 -12.13 11.74 -22.03
CA GLU A 265 -12.53 10.33 -22.08
C GLU A 265 -12.67 9.86 -23.53
N ARG A 266 -12.23 8.63 -23.79
CA ARG A 266 -12.38 7.96 -25.08
C ARG A 266 -12.84 6.51 -24.85
N ALA A 267 -13.90 6.09 -25.52
CA ALA A 267 -14.26 4.69 -25.65
C ALA A 267 -13.32 3.99 -26.63
N LEU A 268 -12.92 2.77 -26.30
CA LEU A 268 -12.13 1.89 -27.17
C LEU A 268 -13.07 0.83 -27.75
N GLU A 269 -13.36 0.94 -29.04
CA GLU A 269 -14.42 0.15 -29.69
C GLU A 269 -13.96 -1.28 -30.02
N THR A 270 -12.67 -1.46 -30.31
CA THR A 270 -12.12 -2.74 -30.74
C THR A 270 -11.14 -3.33 -29.71
N ASP A 271 -10.98 -4.65 -29.74
CA ASP A 271 -9.97 -5.35 -28.94
C ASP A 271 -8.56 -4.88 -29.27
N ALA A 272 -8.28 -4.58 -30.52
CA ALA A 272 -6.99 -4.05 -30.95
C ALA A 272 -6.67 -2.71 -30.28
N GLU A 273 -7.64 -1.79 -30.17
CA GLU A 273 -7.46 -0.52 -29.44
C GLU A 273 -7.20 -0.72 -27.96
N VAL A 274 -7.87 -1.68 -27.32
CA VAL A 274 -7.66 -1.99 -25.90
C VAL A 274 -6.26 -2.56 -25.67
N LEU A 275 -5.83 -3.52 -26.48
CA LEU A 275 -4.49 -4.11 -26.39
C LEU A 275 -3.39 -3.08 -26.69
N ASP A 276 -3.63 -2.21 -27.68
CA ASP A 276 -2.72 -1.10 -27.97
C ASP A 276 -2.63 -0.10 -26.82
N ALA A 277 -3.74 0.21 -26.15
CA ALA A 277 -3.76 1.08 -24.98
C ALA A 277 -2.94 0.49 -23.82
N TYR A 278 -3.06 -0.82 -23.51
CA TYR A 278 -2.23 -1.48 -22.52
C TYR A 278 -0.75 -1.39 -22.86
N ARG A 279 -0.39 -1.66 -24.11
CA ARG A 279 1.00 -1.63 -24.57
C ARG A 279 1.57 -0.22 -24.56
N THR A 280 0.88 0.74 -25.18
CA THR A 280 1.40 2.10 -25.42
C THR A 280 1.42 2.94 -24.15
N HIS A 281 0.36 2.86 -23.33
CA HIS A 281 0.22 3.73 -22.17
C HIS A 281 0.75 3.11 -20.86
N PHE A 282 0.76 1.79 -20.75
CA PHE A 282 1.14 1.10 -19.50
C PHE A 282 2.35 0.18 -19.65
N GLY A 283 2.81 -0.08 -20.89
CA GLY A 283 3.92 -0.98 -21.15
C GLY A 283 3.58 -2.45 -20.91
N ILE A 284 2.28 -2.80 -20.87
CA ILE A 284 1.81 -4.16 -20.61
C ILE A 284 1.45 -4.83 -21.93
N ALA A 285 2.15 -5.91 -22.27
CA ALA A 285 1.83 -6.74 -23.42
C ALA A 285 0.83 -7.84 -23.02
N LEU A 286 -0.32 -7.88 -23.69
CA LEU A 286 -1.35 -8.88 -23.49
C LEU A 286 -1.66 -9.55 -24.84
N GLU A 287 -1.90 -10.87 -24.81
CA GLU A 287 -2.29 -11.63 -26.02
C GLU A 287 -3.77 -11.46 -26.36
N LYS A 288 -4.60 -11.22 -25.34
CA LYS A 288 -6.04 -11.02 -25.48
C LYS A 288 -6.52 -9.95 -24.49
N VAL A 289 -7.64 -9.32 -24.83
CA VAL A 289 -8.29 -8.34 -23.94
C VAL A 289 -8.71 -9.05 -22.66
N PRO A 290 -8.31 -8.56 -21.48
CA PRO A 290 -8.77 -9.13 -20.22
C PRO A 290 -10.25 -8.82 -20.02
N GLU A 291 -10.99 -9.82 -19.57
CA GLU A 291 -12.39 -9.67 -19.18
C GLU A 291 -12.51 -9.55 -17.67
N ALA A 292 -13.49 -8.77 -17.20
CA ALA A 292 -13.79 -8.73 -15.78
C ALA A 292 -14.30 -10.12 -15.33
N ALA A 293 -13.55 -10.74 -14.41
CA ALA A 293 -13.97 -12.04 -13.86
C ALA A 293 -15.26 -11.86 -13.03
N VAL A 294 -16.14 -12.86 -13.11
CA VAL A 294 -17.35 -12.89 -12.30
C VAL A 294 -17.00 -13.46 -10.92
N PHE A 295 -17.28 -12.68 -9.88
CA PHE A 295 -17.13 -13.07 -8.48
C PHE A 295 -18.51 -13.21 -7.85
N THR A 296 -18.84 -14.40 -7.36
CA THR A 296 -20.12 -14.70 -6.71
C THR A 296 -19.92 -14.88 -5.20
N ALA A 297 -20.96 -14.59 -4.42
CA ALA A 297 -20.94 -14.72 -2.96
C ALA A 297 -20.82 -16.17 -2.45
N GLY A 298 -20.87 -17.16 -3.32
CA GLY A 298 -20.55 -18.55 -3.01
C GLY A 298 -19.11 -18.82 -3.43
N GLY A 299 -18.22 -19.15 -2.49
CA GLY A 299 -16.79 -19.35 -2.70
C GLY A 299 -16.43 -20.18 -3.94
N PRO A 300 -15.13 -20.31 -4.28
CA PRO A 300 -14.72 -21.03 -5.47
C PRO A 300 -15.25 -22.46 -5.36
N THR A 301 -16.12 -22.84 -6.27
CA THR A 301 -16.35 -24.25 -6.56
C THR A 301 -15.04 -24.78 -7.10
N GLY A 302 -14.26 -25.42 -6.23
CA GLY A 302 -13.01 -26.08 -6.60
C GLY A 302 -13.27 -27.15 -7.68
N PRO A 303 -12.19 -27.53 -8.40
CA PRO A 303 -12.27 -28.61 -9.39
C PRO A 303 -12.60 -29.94 -8.76
#